data_3d99dd659c26a510217fea85c433036f
#
_entry.id   3d99dd659c26a510217fea85c433036f
#
_cell.length_a   1.000
_cell.length_b   1.000
_cell.length_c   1.000
_cell.angle_alpha   90.00
_cell.angle_beta   90.00
_cell.angle_gamma   90.00
#
_symmetry.space_group_name_H-M   'P 1'
#
loop_
_entity.id
_entity.type
_entity.pdbx_description
1 polymer ?
#
loop_
_entity_poly.entity_id
_entity_poly.type
_entity_poly.pdbx_seq_one_letter_code
_entity_poly.pdbx_strand_id
1 'polypeptide(L)'
;MKKCFFCKSNINGIPYRCKYCGLTFCSEHRIPENHSCSFDLRIELNEVIYEDALEFMDQKLTVAKIYEYVTKKELNKAEAIKLLNYFIEKSEKVDDRINSLRAFELLNLNNKEAYGILENSLLSDENPEVRKTAVKVLIKIFPTKSKTLLKWAINHDNHLSL
;
A
#
# COMPACT_ATOMS: atom_id res chain seq x y z
N MET A 1 44.21 16.29 -7.30
CA MET A 1 43.45 15.02 -7.46
C MET A 1 42.22 15.04 -6.59
N LYS A 2 41.06 14.61 -7.07
CA LYS A 2 39.86 14.49 -6.25
C LYS A 2 39.85 13.18 -5.49
N LYS A 3 39.42 13.20 -4.24
CA LYS A 3 39.34 11.99 -3.40
C LYS A 3 37.88 11.57 -3.24
N CYS A 4 37.64 10.27 -3.19
CA CYS A 4 36.34 9.73 -2.84
C CYS A 4 35.98 10.09 -1.40
N PHE A 5 34.78 10.64 -1.18
CA PHE A 5 34.36 11.06 0.15
C PHE A 5 34.24 9.87 1.11
N PHE A 6 33.83 8.71 0.61
CA PHE A 6 33.59 7.49 1.39
C PHE A 6 34.89 6.74 1.72
N CYS A 7 35.62 6.23 0.70
CA CYS A 7 36.82 5.42 0.92
C CYS A 7 38.13 6.23 1.00
N LYS A 8 38.09 7.57 0.81
CA LYS A 8 39.23 8.50 0.84
C LYS A 8 40.30 8.26 -0.21
N SER A 9 40.17 7.26 -1.07
CA SER A 9 41.07 6.94 -2.15
C SER A 9 41.11 8.03 -3.24
N ASN A 10 42.22 8.18 -3.93
CA ASN A 10 42.31 9.06 -5.09
C ASN A 10 41.43 8.50 -6.22
N ILE A 11 40.66 9.38 -6.84
CA ILE A 11 39.77 8.98 -7.94
C ILE A 11 40.61 8.95 -9.22
N ASN A 12 40.89 7.74 -9.70
CA ASN A 12 41.55 7.50 -10.99
C ASN A 12 40.43 7.39 -12.04
N GLY A 13 40.15 8.48 -12.76
CA GLY A 13 39.12 8.53 -13.76
C GLY A 13 38.04 9.63 -13.51
N ILE A 14 36.80 9.37 -13.92
CA ILE A 14 35.72 10.35 -13.81
C ILE A 14 35.20 10.37 -12.38
N PRO A 15 35.20 11.53 -11.70
CA PRO A 15 34.60 11.67 -10.39
C PRO A 15 33.05 11.73 -10.55
N TYR A 16 32.35 10.94 -9.75
CA TYR A 16 30.87 10.92 -9.72
C TYR A 16 30.34 11.77 -8.57
N ARG A 17 29.46 12.70 -8.85
CA ARG A 17 28.77 13.48 -7.83
C ARG A 17 27.39 12.88 -7.56
N CYS A 18 27.14 12.49 -6.30
CA CYS A 18 25.84 11.98 -5.92
C CYS A 18 24.78 13.08 -6.04
N LYS A 19 23.67 12.78 -6.70
CA LYS A 19 22.56 13.74 -6.88
C LYS A 19 21.77 14.01 -5.60
N TYR A 20 21.88 13.14 -4.60
CA TYR A 20 21.20 13.27 -3.31
C TYR A 20 22.03 14.04 -2.29
N CYS A 21 23.23 13.56 -1.93
CA CYS A 21 24.07 14.23 -0.95
C CYS A 21 25.03 15.27 -1.53
N GLY A 22 25.19 15.35 -2.85
CA GLY A 22 26.08 16.32 -3.51
C GLY A 22 27.58 16.05 -3.36
N LEU A 23 27.98 14.97 -2.66
CA LEU A 23 29.36 14.61 -2.44
C LEU A 23 29.96 13.84 -3.63
N THR A 24 31.32 13.81 -3.71
CA THR A 24 32.05 13.22 -4.84
C THR A 24 32.60 11.85 -4.48
N PHE A 25 32.43 10.88 -5.35
CA PHE A 25 32.76 9.47 -5.16
C PHE A 25 33.56 8.87 -6.34
N CYS A 26 34.21 7.75 -6.08
CA CYS A 26 34.80 6.92 -7.12
C CYS A 26 33.75 6.04 -7.81
N SER A 27 34.13 5.32 -8.84
CA SER A 27 33.22 4.44 -9.60
C SER A 27 32.51 3.38 -8.74
N GLU A 28 33.17 2.86 -7.72
CA GLU A 28 32.62 1.84 -6.81
C GLU A 28 31.58 2.42 -5.84
N HIS A 29 31.79 3.65 -5.38
CA HIS A 29 30.91 4.32 -4.42
C HIS A 29 29.98 5.35 -5.05
N ARG A 30 29.78 5.30 -6.38
CA ARG A 30 28.95 6.26 -7.13
C ARG A 30 27.46 6.18 -6.81
N ILE A 31 26.97 4.97 -6.49
CA ILE A 31 25.54 4.77 -6.17
C ILE A 31 25.30 4.97 -4.68
N PRO A 32 24.11 5.48 -4.29
CA PRO A 32 23.79 5.83 -2.89
C PRO A 32 23.97 4.68 -1.91
N GLU A 33 23.65 3.46 -2.30
CA GLU A 33 23.78 2.25 -1.49
C GLU A 33 25.23 1.96 -1.11
N ASN A 34 26.18 2.22 -2.03
CA ASN A 34 27.60 1.91 -1.82
C ASN A 34 28.33 2.93 -0.94
N HIS A 35 27.73 4.09 -0.63
CA HIS A 35 28.30 5.07 0.28
C HIS A 35 27.38 5.43 1.45
N SER A 36 26.33 4.62 1.70
CA SER A 36 25.38 4.82 2.78
C SER A 36 24.85 6.26 2.80
N CYS A 37 24.25 6.70 1.68
CA CYS A 37 23.87 8.07 1.47
C CYS A 37 22.82 8.52 2.48
N SER A 38 23.13 9.50 3.32
CA SER A 38 22.21 10.05 4.32
C SER A 38 20.98 10.77 3.71
N PHE A 39 21.03 11.07 2.41
CA PHE A 39 19.95 11.73 1.67
C PHE A 39 19.40 10.84 0.57
N ASP A 40 19.55 9.51 0.69
CA ASP A 40 18.88 8.57 -0.20
C ASP A 40 17.41 8.43 0.18
N LEU A 41 16.62 9.36 -0.31
CA LEU A 41 15.17 9.42 -0.07
C LEU A 41 14.38 8.27 -0.74
N ARG A 42 15.03 7.39 -1.51
CA ARG A 42 14.33 6.27 -2.17
C ARG A 42 13.80 5.24 -1.17
N ILE A 43 14.46 5.11 -0.03
CA ILE A 43 14.06 4.17 1.04
C ILE A 43 13.02 4.86 1.95
N GLU A 44 13.26 6.11 2.33
CA GLU A 44 12.36 6.85 3.22
C GLU A 44 11.11 7.39 2.50
N LEU A 45 11.22 7.79 1.21
CA LEU A 45 10.09 8.31 0.44
C LEU A 45 9.00 7.27 0.14
N ASN A 46 9.32 5.98 0.11
CA ASN A 46 8.29 4.95 -0.07
C ASN A 46 7.49 4.66 1.21
N GLU A 47 8.05 4.89 2.40
CA GLU A 47 7.35 4.70 3.68
C GLU A 47 6.81 6.01 4.24
N VAL A 48 7.61 7.07 4.28
CA VAL A 48 7.26 8.36 4.91
C VAL A 48 6.32 9.22 4.05
N ILE A 49 6.44 9.22 2.72
CA ILE A 49 5.50 9.98 1.87
C ILE A 49 4.09 9.38 1.93
N TYR A 50 3.97 8.07 2.08
CA TYR A 50 2.64 7.47 2.24
C TYR A 50 2.04 7.76 3.61
N GLU A 51 2.80 7.74 4.69
CA GLU A 51 2.29 8.04 6.03
C GLU A 51 2.02 9.54 6.21
N ASP A 52 2.96 10.43 5.89
CA ASP A 52 2.78 11.88 6.04
C ASP A 52 1.81 12.48 5.00
N ALA A 53 1.82 12.00 3.76
CA ALA A 53 0.86 12.45 2.75
C ALA A 53 -0.55 11.91 3.04
N LEU A 54 -0.67 10.72 3.62
CA LEU A 54 -1.95 10.20 4.10
C LEU A 54 -2.42 10.92 5.35
N GLU A 55 -1.54 11.27 6.28
CA GLU A 55 -1.88 12.05 7.47
C GLU A 55 -2.28 13.50 7.12
N PHE A 56 -1.63 14.11 6.12
CA PHE A 56 -2.03 15.42 5.58
C PHE A 56 -3.30 15.35 4.72
N MET A 57 -3.55 14.23 4.05
CA MET A 57 -4.77 13.95 3.29
C MET A 57 -5.92 13.46 4.18
N ASP A 58 -5.65 12.94 5.38
CA ASP A 58 -6.62 12.32 6.28
C ASP A 58 -7.73 13.28 6.72
N GLN A 59 -7.48 14.57 6.75
CA GLN A 59 -8.53 15.57 7.00
C GLN A 59 -9.49 15.79 5.81
N LYS A 60 -9.17 15.30 4.60
CA LYS A 60 -9.96 15.57 3.38
C LYS A 60 -10.22 14.36 2.49
N LEU A 61 -9.47 13.25 2.62
CA LEU A 61 -9.68 12.06 1.82
C LEU A 61 -10.76 11.17 2.47
N THR A 62 -11.71 10.74 1.67
CA THR A 62 -12.76 9.80 2.07
C THR A 62 -12.85 8.67 1.06
N VAL A 63 -13.41 7.53 1.47
CA VAL A 63 -13.65 6.39 0.55
C VAL A 63 -14.46 6.83 -0.68
N ALA A 64 -15.45 7.71 -0.48
CA ALA A 64 -16.25 8.26 -1.58
C ALA A 64 -15.41 9.06 -2.59
N LYS A 65 -14.44 9.86 -2.12
CA LYS A 65 -13.52 10.58 -2.99
C LYS A 65 -12.58 9.65 -3.76
N ILE A 66 -12.09 8.58 -3.12
CA ILE A 66 -11.29 7.57 -3.82
C ILE A 66 -12.09 6.97 -4.98
N TYR A 67 -13.34 6.59 -4.72
CA TYR A 67 -14.25 6.08 -5.77
C TYR A 67 -14.41 7.10 -6.91
N GLU A 68 -14.66 8.37 -6.57
CA GLU A 68 -14.82 9.45 -7.54
C GLU A 68 -13.55 9.64 -8.40
N TYR A 69 -12.39 9.68 -7.79
CA TYR A 69 -11.10 9.85 -8.50
C TYR A 69 -10.81 8.69 -9.46
N VAL A 70 -11.12 7.46 -9.07
CA VAL A 70 -10.97 6.30 -9.97
C VAL A 70 -11.95 6.39 -11.14
N THR A 71 -13.20 6.77 -10.91
CA THR A 71 -14.21 6.90 -11.97
C THR A 71 -13.87 8.02 -12.95
N LYS A 72 -13.28 9.12 -12.47
CA LYS A 72 -12.75 10.22 -13.28
C LYS A 72 -11.40 9.93 -13.95
N LYS A 73 -10.81 8.75 -13.69
CA LYS A 73 -9.46 8.36 -14.17
C LYS A 73 -8.32 9.26 -13.65
N GLU A 74 -8.53 9.93 -12.55
CA GLU A 74 -7.52 10.74 -11.84
C GLU A 74 -6.67 9.87 -10.92
N LEU A 75 -7.17 8.71 -10.52
CA LEU A 75 -6.50 7.71 -9.70
C LEU A 75 -6.57 6.34 -10.40
N ASN A 76 -5.47 5.62 -10.46
CA ASN A 76 -5.47 4.27 -11.02
C ASN A 76 -5.93 3.21 -9.99
N LYS A 77 -6.31 2.02 -10.48
CA LYS A 77 -6.82 0.95 -9.61
C LYS A 77 -5.81 0.45 -8.59
N ALA A 78 -4.52 0.43 -8.91
CA ALA A 78 -3.49 -0.03 -7.98
C ALA A 78 -3.30 0.95 -6.82
N GLU A 79 -3.30 2.24 -7.10
CA GLU A 79 -3.27 3.30 -6.08
C GLU A 79 -4.54 3.28 -5.21
N ALA A 80 -5.70 3.09 -5.83
CA ALA A 80 -6.96 2.96 -5.11
C ALA A 80 -6.96 1.78 -4.12
N ILE A 81 -6.42 0.62 -4.52
CA ILE A 81 -6.29 -0.54 -3.63
C ILE A 81 -5.48 -0.19 -2.39
N LYS A 82 -4.35 0.49 -2.55
CA LYS A 82 -3.50 0.90 -1.42
C LYS A 82 -4.20 1.86 -0.47
N LEU A 83 -4.89 2.88 -1.01
CA LEU A 83 -5.63 3.84 -0.21
C LEU A 83 -6.82 3.20 0.52
N LEU A 84 -7.57 2.33 -0.14
CA LEU A 84 -8.67 1.60 0.48
C LEU A 84 -8.17 0.64 1.56
N ASN A 85 -7.04 -0.03 1.34
CA ASN A 85 -6.42 -0.88 2.34
C ASN A 85 -6.00 -0.09 3.59
N TYR A 86 -5.46 1.11 3.40
CA TYR A 86 -5.14 2.01 4.52
C TYR A 86 -6.37 2.29 5.39
N PHE A 87 -7.53 2.60 4.80
CA PHE A 87 -8.77 2.80 5.56
C PHE A 87 -9.22 1.53 6.29
N ILE A 88 -9.04 0.35 5.67
CA ILE A 88 -9.37 -0.93 6.29
C ILE A 88 -8.48 -1.19 7.51
N GLU A 89 -7.19 -0.92 7.44
CA GLU A 89 -6.23 -1.22 8.50
C GLU A 89 -6.19 -0.16 9.62
N LYS A 90 -6.37 1.11 9.28
CA LYS A 90 -6.11 2.23 10.20
C LYS A 90 -7.37 2.91 10.71
N SER A 91 -8.51 2.82 10.03
CA SER A 91 -9.71 3.49 10.49
C SER A 91 -10.34 2.80 11.71
N GLU A 92 -10.52 3.55 12.79
CA GLU A 92 -11.29 3.10 13.95
C GLU A 92 -12.80 3.02 13.65
N LYS A 93 -13.25 3.73 12.60
CA LYS A 93 -14.66 3.76 12.20
C LYS A 93 -14.99 2.51 11.38
N VAL A 94 -15.90 1.71 11.90
CA VAL A 94 -16.41 0.50 11.23
C VAL A 94 -16.99 0.82 9.85
N ASP A 95 -17.71 1.95 9.73
CA ASP A 95 -18.31 2.38 8.46
C ASP A 95 -17.28 2.65 7.37
N ASP A 96 -16.13 3.23 7.71
CA ASP A 96 -15.06 3.47 6.74
C ASP A 96 -14.47 2.16 6.24
N ARG A 97 -14.25 1.19 7.14
CA ARG A 97 -13.79 -0.16 6.77
C ARG A 97 -14.79 -0.88 5.86
N ILE A 98 -16.08 -0.85 6.22
CA ILE A 98 -17.16 -1.43 5.40
C ILE A 98 -17.25 -0.76 4.03
N ASN A 99 -17.22 0.57 3.98
CA ASN A 99 -17.31 1.32 2.73
C ASN A 99 -16.08 1.07 1.83
N SER A 100 -14.90 0.93 2.43
CA SER A 100 -13.67 0.55 1.69
C SER A 100 -13.82 -0.82 1.02
N LEU A 101 -14.32 -1.83 1.74
CA LEU A 101 -14.58 -3.16 1.16
C LEU A 101 -15.62 -3.10 0.03
N ARG A 102 -16.70 -2.32 0.20
CA ARG A 102 -17.70 -2.13 -0.86
C ARG A 102 -17.12 -1.43 -2.10
N ALA A 103 -16.16 -0.52 -1.92
CA ALA A 103 -15.48 0.12 -3.04
C ALA A 103 -14.70 -0.87 -3.90
N PHE A 104 -14.14 -1.95 -3.32
CA PHE A 104 -13.53 -3.04 -4.10
C PHE A 104 -14.52 -3.67 -5.09
N GLU A 105 -15.76 -3.89 -4.66
CA GLU A 105 -16.82 -4.41 -5.53
C GLU A 105 -17.19 -3.39 -6.61
N LEU A 106 -17.50 -2.16 -6.22
CA LEU A 106 -17.97 -1.11 -7.13
C LEU A 106 -16.95 -0.75 -8.22
N LEU A 107 -15.65 -0.77 -7.89
CA LEU A 107 -14.56 -0.49 -8.81
C LEU A 107 -14.05 -1.75 -9.54
N ASN A 108 -14.62 -2.92 -9.24
CA ASN A 108 -14.19 -4.22 -9.75
C ASN A 108 -12.67 -4.43 -9.60
N LEU A 109 -12.19 -4.34 -8.35
CA LEU A 109 -10.78 -4.54 -8.01
C LEU A 109 -10.53 -6.03 -7.80
N ASN A 110 -10.12 -6.73 -8.86
CA ASN A 110 -10.07 -8.19 -8.94
C ASN A 110 -8.68 -8.80 -9.09
N ASN A 111 -7.64 -8.08 -8.67
CA ASN A 111 -6.26 -8.57 -8.72
C ASN A 111 -5.89 -9.43 -7.47
N LYS A 112 -4.67 -9.96 -7.45
CA LYS A 112 -4.17 -10.80 -6.35
C LYS A 112 -4.08 -10.04 -5.03
N GLU A 113 -3.70 -8.76 -5.07
CA GLU A 113 -3.58 -7.89 -3.89
C GLU A 113 -4.95 -7.64 -3.26
N ALA A 114 -5.95 -7.30 -4.08
CA ALA A 114 -7.34 -7.12 -3.63
C ALA A 114 -7.88 -8.39 -2.96
N TYR A 115 -7.60 -9.56 -3.52
CA TYR A 115 -8.00 -10.82 -2.88
C TYR A 115 -7.38 -10.99 -1.50
N GLY A 116 -6.08 -10.74 -1.35
CA GLY A 116 -5.39 -10.84 -0.06
C GLY A 116 -5.95 -9.90 1.01
N ILE A 117 -6.30 -8.67 0.65
CA ILE A 117 -6.91 -7.70 1.55
C ILE A 117 -8.29 -8.16 2.01
N LEU A 118 -9.13 -8.63 1.09
CA LEU A 118 -10.46 -9.15 1.42
C LEU A 118 -10.41 -10.42 2.28
N GLU A 119 -9.48 -11.33 2.00
CA GLU A 119 -9.20 -12.51 2.80
C GLU A 119 -8.78 -12.13 4.21
N ASN A 120 -7.84 -11.19 4.36
CA ASN A 120 -7.37 -10.72 5.67
C ASN A 120 -8.51 -10.04 6.45
N SER A 121 -9.33 -9.22 5.80
CA SER A 121 -10.48 -8.58 6.44
C SER A 121 -11.50 -9.59 6.93
N LEU A 122 -11.74 -10.66 6.18
CA LEU A 122 -12.62 -11.77 6.60
C LEU A 122 -12.08 -12.51 7.81
N LEU A 123 -10.76 -12.79 7.84
CA LEU A 123 -10.15 -13.64 8.87
C LEU A 123 -9.79 -12.90 10.15
N SER A 124 -9.48 -11.61 10.06
CA SER A 124 -8.80 -10.87 11.13
C SER A 124 -9.53 -9.62 11.63
N ASP A 125 -10.55 -9.10 10.94
CA ASP A 125 -11.25 -7.93 11.46
C ASP A 125 -12.07 -8.29 12.71
N GLU A 126 -11.96 -7.47 13.72
CA GLU A 126 -12.66 -7.67 15.01
C GLU A 126 -14.19 -7.54 14.89
N ASN A 127 -14.64 -6.70 13.95
CA ASN A 127 -16.06 -6.40 13.75
C ASN A 127 -16.73 -7.40 12.82
N PRO A 128 -17.79 -8.10 13.26
CA PRO A 128 -18.48 -9.11 12.45
C PRO A 128 -19.14 -8.55 11.19
N GLU A 129 -19.59 -7.29 11.18
CA GLU A 129 -20.19 -6.67 9.99
C GLU A 129 -19.16 -6.38 8.91
N VAL A 130 -17.90 -6.06 9.30
CA VAL A 130 -16.78 -5.95 8.35
C VAL A 130 -16.49 -7.32 7.73
N ARG A 131 -16.39 -8.38 8.56
CA ARG A 131 -16.17 -9.76 8.07
C ARG A 131 -17.30 -10.21 7.14
N LYS A 132 -18.55 -9.97 7.48
CA LYS A 132 -19.72 -10.25 6.61
C LYS A 132 -19.65 -9.50 5.28
N THR A 133 -19.20 -8.23 5.32
CA THR A 133 -19.04 -7.44 4.09
C THR A 133 -17.92 -8.03 3.21
N ALA A 134 -16.80 -8.43 3.80
CA ALA A 134 -15.73 -9.11 3.08
C ALA A 134 -16.22 -10.40 2.39
N VAL A 135 -17.05 -11.21 3.06
CA VAL A 135 -17.71 -12.39 2.46
C VAL A 135 -18.50 -12.01 1.21
N LYS A 136 -19.38 -11.00 1.33
CA LYS A 136 -20.24 -10.56 0.22
C LYS A 136 -19.42 -10.10 -0.98
N VAL A 137 -18.36 -9.33 -0.74
CA VAL A 137 -17.47 -8.81 -1.78
C VAL A 137 -16.67 -9.96 -2.41
N LEU A 138 -16.14 -10.89 -1.61
CA LEU A 138 -15.41 -12.06 -2.10
C LEU A 138 -16.28 -12.94 -3.02
N ILE A 139 -17.54 -13.19 -2.65
CA ILE A 139 -18.47 -13.94 -3.48
C ILE A 139 -18.69 -13.29 -4.84
N LYS A 140 -18.78 -11.96 -4.88
CA LYS A 140 -19.06 -11.22 -6.11
C LYS A 140 -17.84 -11.08 -7.02
N ILE A 141 -16.66 -10.78 -6.46
CA ILE A 141 -15.45 -10.52 -7.26
C ILE A 141 -14.67 -11.80 -7.52
N PHE A 142 -14.64 -12.74 -6.57
CA PHE A 142 -13.81 -13.96 -6.62
C PHE A 142 -14.63 -15.23 -6.38
N PRO A 143 -15.73 -15.47 -7.11
CA PRO A 143 -16.69 -16.54 -6.79
C PRO A 143 -16.07 -17.95 -6.77
N THR A 144 -15.12 -18.22 -7.65
CA THR A 144 -14.46 -19.54 -7.72
C THR A 144 -13.34 -19.67 -6.70
N LYS A 145 -12.50 -18.64 -6.61
CA LYS A 145 -11.29 -18.65 -5.78
C LYS A 145 -11.61 -18.66 -4.28
N SER A 146 -12.69 -18.01 -3.88
CA SER A 146 -13.06 -17.86 -2.47
C SER A 146 -13.82 -19.04 -1.87
N LYS A 147 -14.27 -20.03 -2.66
CA LYS A 147 -15.12 -21.14 -2.20
C LYS A 147 -14.60 -21.88 -0.97
N THR A 148 -13.32 -22.25 -0.97
CA THR A 148 -12.70 -23.00 0.13
C THR A 148 -12.58 -22.15 1.36
N LEU A 149 -12.14 -20.90 1.21
CA LEU A 149 -12.04 -19.91 2.28
C LEU A 149 -13.40 -19.65 2.93
N LEU A 150 -14.43 -19.43 2.12
CA LEU A 150 -15.78 -19.16 2.61
C LEU A 150 -16.38 -20.34 3.37
N LYS A 151 -16.20 -21.57 2.89
CA LYS A 151 -16.62 -22.77 3.62
C LYS A 151 -15.95 -22.86 4.99
N TRP A 152 -14.65 -22.59 5.04
CA TRP A 152 -13.90 -22.60 6.28
C TRP A 152 -14.42 -21.50 7.23
N ALA A 153 -14.57 -20.27 6.74
CA ALA A 153 -15.01 -19.13 7.56
C ALA A 153 -16.41 -19.34 8.15
N ILE A 154 -17.37 -19.85 7.39
CA ILE A 154 -18.74 -20.15 7.88
C ILE A 154 -18.72 -21.20 8.99
N ASN A 155 -17.82 -22.19 8.93
CA ASN A 155 -17.73 -23.22 9.94
C ASN A 155 -17.02 -22.77 11.23
N HIS A 156 -16.24 -21.71 11.19
CA HIS A 156 -15.40 -21.25 12.31
C HIS A 156 -15.83 -19.90 12.89
N ASP A 157 -16.65 -19.15 12.19
CA ASP A 157 -17.16 -17.86 12.67
C ASP A 157 -18.68 -17.90 12.83
N ASN A 158 -19.13 -17.97 14.09
CA ASN A 158 -20.56 -18.03 14.44
C ASN A 158 -21.37 -16.80 14.00
N HIS A 159 -20.71 -15.70 13.68
CA HIS A 159 -21.37 -14.48 13.20
C HIS A 159 -21.59 -14.47 11.68
N LEU A 160 -21.00 -15.42 10.95
CA LEU A 160 -21.14 -15.54 9.49
C LEU A 160 -22.27 -16.48 9.05
N SER A 161 -23.06 -17.01 9.99
CA SER A 161 -24.25 -17.80 9.63
C SER A 161 -25.18 -16.93 8.76
N LEU A 162 -25.38 -17.36 7.53
CA LEU A 162 -26.28 -16.80 6.51
C LEU A 162 -27.71 -17.21 6.81
#